data_d8c91c1a0a3bd5a9805fc8f3deb7e915
#
_entry.id   d8c91c1a0a3bd5a9805fc8f3deb7e915
#
_cell.length_a   1.000
_cell.length_b   1.000
_cell.length_c   1.000
_cell.angle_alpha   90.00
_cell.angle_beta   90.00
_cell.angle_gamma   90.00
#
_symmetry.space_group_name_H-M   'P 1'
#
loop_
_entity.id
_entity.type
_entity.pdbx_description
1 polymer ?
#
loop_
_entity_poly.entity_id
_entity_poly.type
_entity_poly.pdbx_seq_one_letter_code
_entity_poly.pdbx_strand_id
1 'polypeptide(L)'
;MKKVLAMLLALCMMLGVAGMAAAEEEIVTLKWVTVGNGMPANYDSWIAQVNEYVGEKIGVNIEMQVIGWGDWEPRRNVIINTNEPYDIIFGNDATYNNDVRLGAYYEITEEDLNTYAPGLLELIPADYWDAVRVNGKIYAVPSYKDSSMTNYFVWDKDLLDANSIDTTEMHDLAAVEETLYALKDLVNIAPFTTNGNGNGFILANYDSMSSGLPALGVRVDDESRQVVAVFEQEDIMETLTMFHKWFNDGIINADAAVLAEVPSYRPFYVAQGWPYAAVSTWGPSMGVNAIAVQLGDTILSNVTVQGSLNSISINCAHPDKALEFLNLINTDSYVRDLFAYGEDGVDWEYNEQGLITRHNPAWDIPAYTQGTFFNLTQETEYNQYEEEVRPLNDNAVPSVMLGFFFDTTNVQDQLASCIEIYNRYKNEVLTGTTDPATSVPQMMEEMRAAGFDEIVAEAQTQIDAWVELTATDTAAEEPAAEAEEPAAETEEPAAE
;
A
#
# COMPACT_ATOMS: atom_id res chain seq x y z
N MET A 1 -41.38 -37.20 55.31
CA MET A 1 -40.05 -36.55 55.21
C MET A 1 -39.14 -37.15 54.15
N LYS A 2 -38.92 -38.50 54.10
CA LYS A 2 -38.02 -39.08 53.06
C LYS A 2 -38.47 -38.89 51.60
N LYS A 3 -39.79 -38.86 51.35
CA LYS A 3 -40.33 -38.63 49.99
C LYS A 3 -40.26 -37.14 49.49
N VAL A 4 -40.30 -36.18 50.43
CA VAL A 4 -40.16 -34.75 50.14
C VAL A 4 -38.70 -34.40 49.91
N LEU A 5 -37.78 -35.05 50.63
CA LEU A 5 -36.32 -34.87 50.44
C LEU A 5 -35.83 -35.41 49.07
N ALA A 6 -36.41 -36.56 48.64
CA ALA A 6 -36.11 -37.15 47.33
C ALA A 6 -36.66 -36.28 46.16
N MET A 7 -37.82 -35.65 46.36
CA MET A 7 -38.37 -34.69 45.34
C MET A 7 -37.57 -33.40 45.28
N LEU A 8 -37.08 -32.89 46.40
CA LEU A 8 -36.19 -31.71 46.42
C LEU A 8 -34.82 -31.99 45.77
N LEU A 9 -34.26 -33.20 46.03
CA LEU A 9 -33.00 -33.61 45.39
C LEU A 9 -33.16 -33.83 43.85
N ALA A 10 -34.29 -34.39 43.41
CA ALA A 10 -34.58 -34.53 41.98
C ALA A 10 -34.84 -33.19 41.28
N LEU A 11 -35.45 -32.21 41.98
CA LEU A 11 -35.64 -30.85 41.46
C LEU A 11 -34.32 -30.06 41.40
N CYS A 12 -33.42 -30.25 42.36
CA CYS A 12 -32.07 -29.65 42.30
C CYS A 12 -31.19 -30.27 41.22
N MET A 13 -31.35 -31.57 40.91
CA MET A 13 -30.62 -32.22 39.80
C MET A 13 -31.20 -31.80 38.43
N MET A 14 -32.50 -31.53 38.32
CA MET A 14 -33.07 -31.00 37.07
C MET A 14 -32.74 -29.50 36.86
N LEU A 15 -32.55 -28.72 37.92
CA LEU A 15 -32.08 -27.33 37.81
C LEU A 15 -30.56 -27.23 37.57
N GLY A 16 -29.78 -28.26 37.93
CA GLY A 16 -28.34 -28.30 37.67
C GLY A 16 -27.95 -28.74 36.24
N VAL A 17 -28.89 -29.33 35.47
CA VAL A 17 -28.67 -29.74 34.07
C VAL A 17 -29.18 -28.67 33.08
N ALA A 18 -29.99 -27.72 33.55
CA ALA A 18 -30.49 -26.61 32.71
C ALA A 18 -29.51 -25.41 32.59
N GLY A 19 -28.30 -25.51 33.21
CA GLY A 19 -27.33 -24.42 33.25
C GLY A 19 -26.08 -24.61 32.40
N MET A 20 -26.02 -25.64 31.55
CA MET A 20 -24.94 -25.83 30.58
C MET A 20 -25.53 -26.10 29.18
N ALA A 21 -26.51 -25.31 28.76
CA ALA A 21 -26.60 -24.97 27.37
C ALA A 21 -25.51 -23.92 27.20
N ALA A 22 -24.33 -24.30 26.69
CA ALA A 22 -23.48 -23.37 26.03
C ALA A 22 -24.41 -22.63 25.02
N ALA A 23 -24.56 -21.32 25.17
CA ALA A 23 -25.12 -20.56 24.10
C ALA A 23 -24.27 -20.94 22.88
N GLU A 24 -24.86 -21.57 21.88
CA GLU A 24 -24.22 -21.60 20.55
C GLU A 24 -23.96 -20.14 20.25
N GLU A 25 -22.70 -19.73 20.22
CA GLU A 25 -22.34 -18.39 19.81
C GLU A 25 -22.92 -18.24 18.39
N GLU A 26 -23.80 -17.25 18.22
CA GLU A 26 -24.45 -16.98 16.95
C GLU A 26 -23.36 -16.64 15.95
N ILE A 27 -23.20 -17.45 14.90
CA ILE A 27 -22.19 -17.23 13.86
C ILE A 27 -22.55 -15.95 13.14
N VAL A 28 -21.66 -14.95 13.19
CA VAL A 28 -21.80 -13.67 12.51
C VAL A 28 -21.37 -13.81 11.05
N THR A 29 -22.19 -13.37 10.10
CA THR A 29 -21.79 -13.30 8.71
C THR A 29 -21.34 -11.88 8.35
N LEU A 30 -20.09 -11.71 7.93
CA LEU A 30 -19.51 -10.46 7.46
C LEU A 30 -19.49 -10.43 5.92
N LYS A 31 -19.90 -9.31 5.36
CA LYS A 31 -19.87 -9.07 3.90
C LYS A 31 -18.65 -8.24 3.56
N TRP A 32 -17.76 -8.81 2.79
CA TRP A 32 -16.54 -8.17 2.33
C TRP A 32 -16.58 -7.89 0.83
N VAL A 33 -16.40 -6.63 0.43
CA VAL A 33 -16.23 -6.24 -0.97
C VAL A 33 -14.79 -5.84 -1.25
N THR A 34 -14.22 -6.43 -2.30
CA THR A 34 -12.84 -6.17 -2.74
C THR A 34 -12.74 -6.14 -4.26
N VAL A 35 -11.55 -5.77 -4.75
CA VAL A 35 -11.22 -5.73 -6.18
C VAL A 35 -10.39 -6.94 -6.58
N GLY A 36 -10.53 -7.39 -7.82
CA GLY A 36 -9.74 -8.48 -8.40
C GLY A 36 -10.09 -8.71 -9.87
N ASN A 37 -9.93 -9.94 -10.33
CA ASN A 37 -10.29 -10.33 -11.71
C ASN A 37 -11.77 -10.72 -11.87
N GLY A 38 -12.55 -10.61 -10.80
CA GLY A 38 -13.95 -11.02 -10.73
C GLY A 38 -14.15 -12.16 -9.73
N MET A 39 -15.36 -12.68 -9.67
CA MET A 39 -15.70 -13.80 -8.78
C MET A 39 -15.01 -15.08 -9.23
N PRO A 40 -14.31 -15.81 -8.32
CA PRO A 40 -13.73 -17.11 -8.65
C PRO A 40 -14.77 -18.10 -9.16
N ALA A 41 -14.39 -18.94 -10.12
CA ALA A 41 -15.31 -19.91 -10.71
C ALA A 41 -15.79 -20.98 -9.71
N ASN A 42 -14.96 -21.31 -8.71
CA ASN A 42 -15.25 -22.25 -7.61
C ASN A 42 -15.61 -21.54 -6.30
N TYR A 43 -16.18 -20.32 -6.39
CA TYR A 43 -16.50 -19.49 -5.21
C TYR A 43 -17.25 -20.25 -4.13
N ASP A 44 -18.28 -21.02 -4.47
CA ASP A 44 -19.15 -21.69 -3.47
C ASP A 44 -18.40 -22.74 -2.64
N SER A 45 -17.51 -23.54 -3.27
CA SER A 45 -16.71 -24.54 -2.54
C SER A 45 -15.56 -23.90 -1.78
N TRP A 46 -14.87 -22.93 -2.35
CA TRP A 46 -13.82 -22.17 -1.70
C TRP A 46 -14.32 -21.44 -0.44
N ILE A 47 -15.41 -20.65 -0.57
CA ILE A 47 -15.93 -19.91 0.57
C ILE A 47 -16.52 -20.80 1.66
N ALA A 48 -17.03 -21.98 1.30
CA ALA A 48 -17.46 -22.98 2.28
C ALA A 48 -16.28 -23.50 3.10
N GLN A 49 -15.13 -23.77 2.46
CA GLN A 49 -13.90 -24.20 3.15
C GLN A 49 -13.34 -23.06 4.07
N VAL A 50 -13.34 -21.83 3.58
CA VAL A 50 -12.99 -20.64 4.39
C VAL A 50 -13.88 -20.55 5.62
N ASN A 51 -15.21 -20.66 5.44
CA ASN A 51 -16.18 -20.47 6.52
C ASN A 51 -16.17 -21.63 7.53
N GLU A 52 -15.85 -22.84 7.11
CA GLU A 52 -15.63 -23.96 8.02
C GLU A 52 -14.50 -23.62 9.01
N TYR A 53 -13.36 -23.17 8.50
CA TYR A 53 -12.19 -22.88 9.34
C TYR A 53 -12.34 -21.60 10.17
N VAL A 54 -12.77 -20.50 9.55
CA VAL A 54 -12.94 -19.19 10.21
C VAL A 54 -14.08 -19.25 11.24
N GLY A 55 -15.16 -19.97 10.91
CA GLY A 55 -16.29 -20.21 11.81
C GLY A 55 -15.87 -20.96 13.08
N GLU A 56 -15.02 -21.97 12.96
CA GLU A 56 -14.49 -22.70 14.11
C GLU A 56 -13.54 -21.86 14.97
N LYS A 57 -12.78 -20.94 14.36
CA LYS A 57 -11.78 -20.12 15.06
C LYS A 57 -12.38 -18.94 15.83
N ILE A 58 -13.28 -18.19 15.20
CA ILE A 58 -13.76 -16.90 15.72
C ILE A 58 -15.29 -16.72 15.65
N GLY A 59 -16.04 -17.73 15.22
CA GLY A 59 -17.50 -17.65 15.10
C GLY A 59 -17.96 -16.70 13.99
N VAL A 60 -17.20 -16.58 12.90
CA VAL A 60 -17.48 -15.68 11.76
C VAL A 60 -17.57 -16.46 10.46
N ASN A 61 -18.55 -16.14 9.64
CA ASN A 61 -18.60 -16.50 8.22
C ASN A 61 -18.32 -15.28 7.36
N ILE A 62 -17.70 -15.49 6.20
CA ILE A 62 -17.43 -14.44 5.21
C ILE A 62 -18.32 -14.67 3.99
N GLU A 63 -18.97 -13.61 3.53
CA GLU A 63 -19.60 -13.50 2.21
C GLU A 63 -18.79 -12.46 1.42
N MET A 64 -18.12 -12.90 0.35
CA MET A 64 -17.21 -12.03 -0.37
C MET A 64 -17.77 -11.65 -1.75
N GLN A 65 -17.60 -10.39 -2.15
CA GLN A 65 -17.83 -9.92 -3.51
C GLN A 65 -16.52 -9.39 -4.09
N VAL A 66 -16.07 -9.99 -5.19
CA VAL A 66 -14.89 -9.55 -5.95
C VAL A 66 -15.36 -8.86 -7.21
N ILE A 67 -15.00 -7.58 -7.35
CA ILE A 67 -15.38 -6.73 -8.48
C ILE A 67 -14.18 -6.61 -9.42
N GLY A 68 -14.43 -6.73 -10.74
CA GLY A 68 -13.41 -6.57 -11.77
C GLY A 68 -12.78 -5.17 -11.75
N TRP A 69 -11.49 -5.08 -12.06
CA TRP A 69 -10.73 -3.82 -12.07
C TRP A 69 -11.40 -2.69 -12.85
N GLY A 70 -11.97 -3.00 -14.02
CA GLY A 70 -12.63 -2.01 -14.86
C GLY A 70 -13.93 -1.45 -14.27
N ASP A 71 -14.60 -2.20 -13.40
CA ASP A 71 -15.89 -1.85 -12.78
C ASP A 71 -15.73 -1.38 -11.33
N TRP A 72 -14.53 -1.48 -10.74
CA TRP A 72 -14.29 -1.24 -9.32
C TRP A 72 -14.69 0.19 -8.91
N GLU A 73 -14.09 1.21 -9.51
CA GLU A 73 -14.31 2.60 -9.13
C GLU A 73 -15.79 3.03 -9.21
N PRO A 74 -16.51 2.80 -10.34
CA PRO A 74 -17.92 3.13 -10.43
C PRO A 74 -18.77 2.39 -9.38
N ARG A 75 -18.47 1.09 -9.16
CA ARG A 75 -19.24 0.25 -8.24
C ARG A 75 -18.97 0.63 -6.78
N ARG A 76 -17.72 0.87 -6.41
CA ARG A 76 -17.32 1.34 -5.08
C ARG A 76 -18.01 2.67 -4.75
N ASN A 77 -18.02 3.62 -5.69
CA ASN A 77 -18.71 4.90 -5.50
C ASN A 77 -20.19 4.72 -5.21
N VAL A 78 -20.86 3.76 -5.86
CA VAL A 78 -22.26 3.43 -5.55
C VAL A 78 -22.37 2.87 -4.13
N ILE A 79 -21.54 1.91 -3.75
CA ILE A 79 -21.53 1.29 -2.41
C ILE A 79 -21.42 2.36 -1.31
N ILE A 80 -20.44 3.26 -1.43
CA ILE A 80 -20.18 4.32 -0.46
C ILE A 80 -21.36 5.32 -0.40
N ASN A 81 -21.78 5.84 -1.56
CA ASN A 81 -22.81 6.91 -1.60
C ASN A 81 -24.22 6.42 -1.25
N THR A 82 -24.53 5.13 -1.41
CA THR A 82 -25.83 4.55 -1.10
C THR A 82 -25.85 3.77 0.21
N ASN A 83 -24.71 3.70 0.92
CA ASN A 83 -24.55 2.94 2.15
C ASN A 83 -25.00 1.48 2.00
N GLU A 84 -24.54 0.80 0.95
CA GLU A 84 -24.85 -0.62 0.79
C GLU A 84 -24.33 -1.45 1.97
N PRO A 85 -24.99 -2.57 2.33
CA PRO A 85 -24.71 -3.31 3.54
C PRO A 85 -23.49 -4.22 3.39
N TYR A 86 -22.30 -3.64 3.22
CA TYR A 86 -21.02 -4.30 3.37
C TYR A 86 -20.43 -3.97 4.73
N ASP A 87 -19.70 -4.92 5.31
CA ASP A 87 -19.03 -4.80 6.61
C ASP A 87 -17.56 -4.42 6.44
N ILE A 88 -16.88 -5.00 5.44
CA ILE A 88 -15.49 -4.70 5.11
C ILE A 88 -15.41 -4.24 3.65
N ILE A 89 -14.70 -3.15 3.41
CA ILE A 89 -14.58 -2.50 2.10
C ILE A 89 -13.10 -2.27 1.80
N PHE A 90 -12.63 -2.80 0.64
CA PHE A 90 -11.31 -2.48 0.13
C PHE A 90 -11.22 -1.00 -0.26
N GLY A 91 -10.09 -0.37 0.05
CA GLY A 91 -9.77 1.00 -0.33
C GLY A 91 -8.31 1.13 -0.74
N ASN A 92 -7.98 2.28 -1.32
CA ASN A 92 -6.62 2.66 -1.66
C ASN A 92 -6.40 4.17 -1.50
N ASP A 93 -5.17 4.63 -1.71
CA ASP A 93 -4.73 6.02 -1.61
C ASP A 93 -5.62 7.01 -2.39
N ALA A 94 -6.09 6.62 -3.59
CA ALA A 94 -6.90 7.48 -4.44
C ALA A 94 -8.28 7.80 -3.83
N THR A 95 -8.79 6.96 -2.92
CA THR A 95 -10.18 7.02 -2.47
C THR A 95 -10.34 7.15 -0.96
N TYR A 96 -9.39 6.63 -0.17
CA TYR A 96 -9.49 6.50 1.27
C TYR A 96 -9.84 7.81 1.98
N ASN A 97 -9.07 8.85 1.72
CA ASN A 97 -9.24 10.14 2.38
C ASN A 97 -10.61 10.78 2.10
N ASN A 98 -11.10 10.64 0.86
CA ASN A 98 -12.43 11.13 0.49
C ASN A 98 -13.54 10.34 1.18
N ASP A 99 -13.40 9.02 1.28
CA ASP A 99 -14.40 8.15 1.89
C ASP A 99 -14.50 8.38 3.41
N VAL A 100 -13.34 8.59 4.08
CA VAL A 100 -13.32 9.00 5.49
C VAL A 100 -14.05 10.31 5.68
N ARG A 101 -13.80 11.30 4.82
CA ARG A 101 -14.52 12.60 4.86
C ARG A 101 -16.02 12.48 4.65
N LEU A 102 -16.46 11.53 3.83
CA LEU A 102 -17.88 11.20 3.63
C LEU A 102 -18.50 10.46 4.83
N GLY A 103 -17.69 10.07 5.83
CA GLY A 103 -18.14 9.32 7.01
C GLY A 103 -18.50 7.87 6.68
N ALA A 104 -17.86 7.27 5.68
CA ALA A 104 -18.17 5.92 5.21
C ALA A 104 -17.66 4.83 6.15
N TYR A 105 -16.65 5.12 6.98
CA TYR A 105 -15.89 4.10 7.73
C TYR A 105 -16.03 4.28 9.25
N TYR A 106 -15.99 3.16 9.94
CA TYR A 106 -15.92 3.06 11.39
C TYR A 106 -14.51 3.54 11.87
N GLU A 107 -14.50 4.36 12.92
CA GLU A 107 -13.25 4.75 13.60
C GLU A 107 -12.72 3.58 14.42
N ILE A 108 -11.55 3.07 14.06
CA ILE A 108 -10.86 2.01 14.79
C ILE A 108 -10.04 2.66 15.90
N THR A 109 -10.40 2.41 17.15
CA THR A 109 -9.69 2.96 18.30
C THR A 109 -8.51 2.07 18.71
N GLU A 110 -7.58 2.60 19.48
CA GLU A 110 -6.49 1.80 20.06
C GLU A 110 -7.04 0.72 21.03
N GLU A 111 -8.15 0.98 21.71
CA GLU A 111 -8.82 0.01 22.55
C GLU A 111 -9.39 -1.15 21.72
N ASP A 112 -9.97 -0.85 20.54
CA ASP A 112 -10.44 -1.86 19.60
C ASP A 112 -9.30 -2.74 19.11
N LEU A 113 -8.18 -2.13 18.67
CA LEU A 113 -7.01 -2.87 18.21
C LEU A 113 -6.42 -3.75 19.31
N ASN A 114 -6.23 -3.21 20.50
CA ASN A 114 -5.70 -3.98 21.63
C ASN A 114 -6.63 -5.13 22.05
N THR A 115 -7.95 -4.96 21.91
CA THR A 115 -8.94 -5.93 22.37
C THR A 115 -9.21 -7.02 21.32
N TYR A 116 -9.42 -6.62 20.06
CA TYR A 116 -9.92 -7.50 19.01
C TYR A 116 -8.86 -7.86 17.95
N ALA A 117 -7.78 -7.08 17.85
CA ALA A 117 -6.77 -7.25 16.82
C ALA A 117 -5.32 -7.05 17.32
N PRO A 118 -4.92 -7.61 18.48
CA PRO A 118 -3.57 -7.40 19.01
C PRO A 118 -2.46 -7.89 18.08
N GLY A 119 -2.71 -8.93 17.30
CA GLY A 119 -1.73 -9.44 16.33
C GLY A 119 -1.45 -8.47 15.18
N LEU A 120 -2.40 -7.59 14.83
CA LEU A 120 -2.14 -6.53 13.85
C LEU A 120 -1.18 -5.48 14.41
N LEU A 121 -1.27 -5.14 15.70
CA LEU A 121 -0.34 -4.22 16.36
C LEU A 121 1.09 -4.78 16.46
N GLU A 122 1.22 -6.11 16.64
CA GLU A 122 2.52 -6.77 16.66
C GLU A 122 3.14 -6.89 15.26
N LEU A 123 2.30 -7.07 14.23
CA LEU A 123 2.72 -7.31 12.85
C LEU A 123 3.06 -6.03 12.08
N ILE A 124 2.20 -5.01 12.21
CA ILE A 124 2.25 -3.79 11.38
C ILE A 124 3.07 -2.72 12.11
N PRO A 125 4.14 -2.18 11.51
CA PRO A 125 4.95 -1.12 12.12
C PRO A 125 4.14 0.13 12.46
N ALA A 126 4.58 0.88 13.48
CA ALA A 126 3.88 2.08 13.96
C ALA A 126 3.69 3.14 12.87
N ASP A 127 4.72 3.36 12.05
CA ASP A 127 4.71 4.32 10.94
C ASP A 127 3.60 4.04 9.90
N TYR A 128 3.22 2.77 9.76
CA TYR A 128 2.14 2.37 8.86
C TYR A 128 0.77 2.71 9.42
N TRP A 129 0.61 2.64 10.75
CA TRP A 129 -0.59 3.13 11.42
C TRP A 129 -0.70 4.66 11.33
N ASP A 130 0.41 5.38 11.41
CA ASP A 130 0.43 6.83 11.22
C ASP A 130 0.05 7.22 9.79
N ALA A 131 0.51 6.48 8.79
CA ALA A 131 0.18 6.69 7.38
C ALA A 131 -1.32 6.56 7.04
N VAL A 132 -2.10 5.85 7.87
CA VAL A 132 -3.56 5.69 7.68
C VAL A 132 -4.38 6.56 8.61
N ARG A 133 -3.75 7.44 9.41
CA ARG A 133 -4.49 8.39 10.24
C ARG A 133 -5.05 9.53 9.39
N VAL A 134 -6.31 9.82 9.62
CA VAL A 134 -6.99 11.00 9.08
C VAL A 134 -7.44 11.84 10.28
N ASN A 135 -6.90 13.04 10.43
CA ASN A 135 -7.12 13.89 11.60
C ASN A 135 -6.81 13.15 12.94
N GLY A 136 -5.72 12.40 12.98
CA GLY A 136 -5.26 11.65 14.15
C GLY A 136 -5.99 10.33 14.43
N LYS A 137 -6.97 9.92 13.59
CA LYS A 137 -7.83 8.74 13.80
C LYS A 137 -7.60 7.70 12.72
N ILE A 138 -7.73 6.42 13.08
CA ILE A 138 -7.57 5.27 12.17
C ILE A 138 -8.95 4.85 11.66
N TYR A 139 -9.05 4.61 10.32
CA TYR A 139 -10.28 4.15 9.67
C TYR A 139 -10.07 2.93 8.75
N ALA A 140 -8.85 2.41 8.70
CA ALA A 140 -8.53 1.24 7.91
C ALA A 140 -7.39 0.43 8.53
N VAL A 141 -7.36 -0.86 8.23
CA VAL A 141 -6.21 -1.74 8.45
C VAL A 141 -5.37 -1.77 7.18
N PRO A 142 -4.12 -1.30 7.20
CA PRO A 142 -3.24 -1.39 6.04
C PRO A 142 -2.79 -2.83 5.81
N SER A 143 -2.71 -3.24 4.54
CA SER A 143 -2.10 -4.53 4.18
C SER A 143 -0.57 -4.38 4.25
N TYR A 144 0.04 -5.00 5.26
CA TYR A 144 1.50 -4.98 5.41
C TYR A 144 2.16 -5.91 4.39
N LYS A 145 2.70 -5.31 3.33
CA LYS A 145 3.26 -5.98 2.15
C LYS A 145 4.50 -5.21 1.65
N ASP A 146 4.73 -5.11 0.34
CA ASP A 146 5.63 -4.17 -0.30
C ASP A 146 5.07 -2.73 -0.21
N SER A 147 4.90 -2.24 1.02
CA SER A 147 4.22 -0.99 1.32
C SER A 147 5.17 0.22 1.37
N SER A 148 6.44 0.02 1.01
CA SER A 148 7.38 1.07 0.62
C SER A 148 7.54 1.06 -0.90
N MET A 149 7.98 2.17 -1.49
CA MET A 149 8.20 2.25 -2.92
C MET A 149 9.69 2.16 -3.23
N THR A 150 10.10 1.07 -3.87
CA THR A 150 11.44 0.89 -4.42
C THR A 150 11.35 0.74 -5.93
N ASN A 151 12.02 1.61 -6.67
CA ASN A 151 12.11 1.51 -8.12
C ASN A 151 13.36 0.74 -8.53
N TYR A 152 13.27 0.02 -9.64
CA TYR A 152 14.37 -0.77 -10.20
C TYR A 152 14.52 -0.51 -11.68
N PHE A 153 15.75 -0.41 -12.15
CA PHE A 153 16.10 -0.61 -13.53
C PHE A 153 16.05 -2.11 -13.83
N VAL A 154 15.16 -2.53 -14.71
CA VAL A 154 14.98 -3.91 -15.13
C VAL A 154 15.58 -4.07 -16.51
N TRP A 155 16.49 -5.03 -16.64
CA TRP A 155 17.27 -5.27 -17.85
C TRP A 155 17.08 -6.69 -18.38
N ASP A 156 17.15 -6.85 -19.71
CA ASP A 156 17.36 -8.14 -20.36
C ASP A 156 18.79 -8.63 -20.07
N LYS A 157 18.93 -9.53 -19.09
CA LYS A 157 20.22 -10.07 -18.66
C LYS A 157 20.94 -10.83 -19.78
N ASP A 158 20.21 -11.57 -20.59
CA ASP A 158 20.80 -12.35 -21.68
C ASP A 158 21.45 -11.43 -22.72
N LEU A 159 20.82 -10.29 -23.00
CA LEU A 159 21.36 -9.27 -23.89
C LEU A 159 22.60 -8.59 -23.31
N LEU A 160 22.59 -8.26 -22.01
CA LEU A 160 23.74 -7.66 -21.33
C LEU A 160 24.93 -8.62 -21.31
N ASP A 161 24.73 -9.88 -20.91
CA ASP A 161 25.78 -10.91 -20.84
C ASP A 161 26.41 -11.16 -22.21
N ALA A 162 25.60 -11.23 -23.28
CA ALA A 162 26.07 -11.43 -24.65
C ALA A 162 27.00 -10.29 -25.14
N ASN A 163 26.85 -9.10 -24.56
CA ASN A 163 27.62 -7.91 -24.93
C ASN A 163 28.64 -7.46 -23.87
N SER A 164 28.79 -8.24 -22.78
CA SER A 164 29.70 -7.95 -21.66
C SER A 164 29.44 -6.58 -21.01
N ILE A 165 28.16 -6.21 -20.87
CA ILE A 165 27.72 -4.98 -20.22
C ILE A 165 27.43 -5.30 -18.74
N ASP A 166 28.07 -4.57 -17.82
CA ASP A 166 27.83 -4.63 -16.38
C ASP A 166 26.98 -3.43 -15.95
N THR A 167 25.85 -3.69 -15.29
CA THR A 167 24.91 -2.66 -14.83
C THR A 167 24.81 -2.56 -13.31
N THR A 168 25.61 -3.32 -12.56
CA THR A 168 25.51 -3.47 -11.09
C THR A 168 25.68 -2.17 -10.31
N GLU A 169 26.42 -1.19 -10.85
CA GLU A 169 26.66 0.11 -10.21
C GLU A 169 25.79 1.24 -10.79
N MET A 170 24.75 0.91 -11.57
CA MET A 170 23.89 1.90 -12.23
C MET A 170 22.65 2.20 -11.40
N HIS A 171 22.76 3.10 -10.44
CA HIS A 171 21.71 3.43 -9.48
C HIS A 171 20.95 4.73 -9.75
N ASP A 172 21.26 5.42 -10.85
CA ASP A 172 20.59 6.64 -11.29
C ASP A 172 20.45 6.71 -12.82
N LEU A 173 19.64 7.65 -13.32
CA LEU A 173 19.37 7.80 -14.75
C LEU A 173 20.61 8.23 -15.56
N ALA A 174 21.53 8.97 -14.98
CA ALA A 174 22.74 9.40 -15.67
C ALA A 174 23.68 8.20 -15.92
N ALA A 175 23.76 7.27 -14.96
CA ALA A 175 24.58 6.07 -15.06
C ALA A 175 24.13 5.11 -16.17
N VAL A 176 22.83 5.07 -16.50
CA VAL A 176 22.30 4.16 -17.53
C VAL A 176 22.40 4.72 -18.95
N GLU A 177 22.69 6.01 -19.13
CA GLU A 177 22.64 6.67 -20.44
C GLU A 177 23.55 5.99 -21.46
N GLU A 178 24.82 5.77 -21.15
CA GLU A 178 25.79 5.15 -22.08
C GLU A 178 25.34 3.74 -22.52
N THR A 179 24.81 2.96 -21.57
CA THR A 179 24.28 1.62 -21.85
C THR A 179 23.07 1.67 -22.77
N LEU A 180 22.13 2.61 -22.57
CA LEU A 180 20.98 2.76 -23.44
C LEU A 180 21.40 3.12 -24.89
N TYR A 181 22.42 3.97 -25.06
CA TYR A 181 22.96 4.25 -26.38
C TYR A 181 23.65 3.02 -27.03
N ALA A 182 24.36 2.23 -26.24
CA ALA A 182 24.95 0.98 -26.74
C ALA A 182 23.88 -0.04 -27.14
N LEU A 183 22.81 -0.19 -26.36
CA LEU A 183 21.69 -1.08 -26.67
C LEU A 183 20.96 -0.69 -27.95
N LYS A 184 20.88 0.59 -28.29
CA LYS A 184 20.23 1.07 -29.50
C LYS A 184 20.75 0.42 -30.78
N ASP A 185 22.03 0.12 -30.84
CA ASP A 185 22.66 -0.54 -31.99
C ASP A 185 22.47 -2.08 -31.97
N LEU A 186 22.02 -2.64 -30.86
CA LEU A 186 21.89 -4.08 -30.62
C LEU A 186 20.45 -4.58 -30.77
N VAL A 187 19.44 -3.71 -30.63
CA VAL A 187 18.03 -4.08 -30.66
C VAL A 187 17.28 -3.38 -31.80
N ASN A 188 16.15 -3.97 -32.22
CA ASN A 188 15.31 -3.41 -33.29
C ASN A 188 14.14 -2.53 -32.77
N ILE A 189 14.15 -2.22 -31.47
CA ILE A 189 13.15 -1.36 -30.80
C ILE A 189 13.89 -0.25 -30.05
N ALA A 190 13.18 0.76 -29.61
CA ALA A 190 13.77 1.76 -28.72
C ALA A 190 14.27 1.10 -27.44
N PRO A 191 15.52 1.33 -27.01
CA PRO A 191 16.05 0.73 -25.78
C PRO A 191 15.18 0.98 -24.55
N PHE A 192 14.64 2.18 -24.41
CA PHE A 192 13.66 2.55 -23.39
C PHE A 192 12.29 2.74 -24.04
N THR A 193 11.59 1.62 -24.27
CA THR A 193 10.20 1.67 -24.74
C THR A 193 9.27 1.92 -23.57
N THR A 194 8.61 3.07 -23.55
CA THR A 194 7.78 3.56 -22.44
C THR A 194 6.55 4.31 -22.94
N ASN A 195 5.69 4.72 -22.03
CA ASN A 195 4.60 5.67 -22.22
C ASN A 195 4.54 6.68 -21.06
N GLY A 196 3.65 7.66 -21.13
CA GLY A 196 3.55 8.71 -20.11
C GLY A 196 3.25 8.18 -18.70
N ASN A 197 2.50 7.09 -18.58
CA ASN A 197 2.20 6.50 -17.28
C ASN A 197 3.40 5.75 -16.68
N GLY A 198 4.26 5.17 -17.53
CA GLY A 198 5.44 4.41 -17.09
C GLY A 198 6.56 5.28 -16.51
N ASN A 199 6.53 6.60 -16.73
CA ASN A 199 7.60 7.49 -16.31
C ASN A 199 7.29 8.35 -15.08
N GLY A 200 6.19 8.06 -14.37
CA GLY A 200 5.85 8.72 -13.10
C GLY A 200 6.88 8.52 -11.98
N PHE A 201 7.75 7.53 -12.09
CA PHE A 201 8.80 7.23 -11.12
C PHE A 201 9.75 8.42 -10.87
N ILE A 202 9.93 9.32 -11.84
CA ILE A 202 10.78 10.51 -11.67
C ILE A 202 10.26 11.48 -10.59
N LEU A 203 8.97 11.38 -10.24
CA LEU A 203 8.33 12.22 -9.22
C LEU A 203 8.37 11.58 -7.82
N ALA A 204 8.98 10.40 -7.66
CA ALA A 204 8.95 9.61 -6.43
C ALA A 204 9.52 10.32 -5.19
N ASN A 205 10.45 11.28 -5.40
CA ASN A 205 11.05 12.06 -4.34
C ASN A 205 10.16 13.23 -3.83
N TYR A 206 8.93 13.35 -4.35
CA TYR A 206 7.98 14.38 -3.96
C TYR A 206 6.66 13.76 -3.51
N ASP A 207 6.33 13.96 -2.23
CA ASP A 207 5.07 13.52 -1.65
C ASP A 207 3.95 14.48 -2.09
N SER A 208 3.02 13.99 -2.88
CA SER A 208 1.86 14.77 -3.37
C SER A 208 0.75 14.91 -2.32
N MET A 209 0.93 14.39 -1.13
CA MET A 209 -0.02 14.46 0.01
C MET A 209 -1.39 13.87 -0.35
N SER A 210 -1.41 12.84 -1.20
CA SER A 210 -2.66 12.23 -1.73
C SER A 210 -3.61 13.23 -2.41
N SER A 211 -3.08 14.35 -2.90
CA SER A 211 -3.89 15.40 -3.57
C SER A 211 -4.44 14.96 -4.94
N GLY A 212 -3.88 13.92 -5.55
CA GLY A 212 -4.17 13.52 -6.93
C GLY A 212 -3.54 14.44 -8.00
N LEU A 213 -2.76 15.45 -7.60
CA LEU A 213 -2.05 16.38 -8.48
C LEU A 213 -0.53 16.23 -8.33
N PRO A 214 0.16 15.44 -9.19
CA PRO A 214 1.61 15.22 -9.08
C PRO A 214 2.48 16.48 -9.33
N ALA A 215 1.89 17.57 -9.80
CA ALA A 215 2.57 18.85 -9.95
C ALA A 215 2.73 19.61 -8.60
N LEU A 216 2.00 19.18 -7.55
CA LEU A 216 2.07 19.68 -6.19
C LEU A 216 2.79 18.65 -5.32
N GLY A 217 3.74 19.07 -4.49
CA GLY A 217 4.37 18.15 -3.56
C GLY A 217 5.28 18.81 -2.56
N VAL A 218 5.69 18.02 -1.57
CA VAL A 218 6.76 18.31 -0.62
C VAL A 218 7.87 17.30 -0.88
N ARG A 219 9.14 17.74 -0.94
CA ARG A 219 10.24 16.79 -1.10
C ARG A 219 10.29 15.86 0.12
N VAL A 220 10.41 14.56 -0.10
CA VAL A 220 10.26 13.52 0.94
C VAL A 220 11.24 13.67 2.10
N ASP A 221 12.41 14.28 1.87
CA ASP A 221 13.48 14.49 2.84
C ASP A 221 13.65 15.97 3.27
N ASP A 222 12.74 16.87 2.86
CA ASP A 222 12.80 18.29 3.24
C ASP A 222 12.12 18.55 4.58
N GLU A 223 12.92 18.61 5.63
CA GLU A 223 12.48 18.93 7.00
C GLU A 223 11.77 20.30 7.12
N SER A 224 11.98 21.21 6.15
CA SER A 224 11.26 22.48 6.11
C SER A 224 9.81 22.34 5.64
N ARG A 225 9.44 21.18 5.08
CA ARG A 225 8.10 20.84 4.61
C ARG A 225 7.49 21.88 3.66
N GLN A 226 8.33 22.43 2.76
CA GLN A 226 7.87 23.44 1.83
C GLN A 226 7.10 22.80 0.67
N VAL A 227 5.88 23.28 0.46
CA VAL A 227 5.08 22.89 -0.72
C VAL A 227 5.64 23.56 -1.96
N VAL A 228 5.94 22.77 -2.99
CA VAL A 228 6.57 23.25 -4.22
C VAL A 228 5.78 22.87 -5.48
N ALA A 229 6.04 23.61 -6.56
CA ALA A 229 5.69 23.20 -7.91
C ALA A 229 6.74 22.18 -8.38
N VAL A 230 6.38 20.90 -8.39
CA VAL A 230 7.31 19.78 -8.62
C VAL A 230 7.99 19.87 -9.97
N PHE A 231 7.26 20.23 -11.03
CA PHE A 231 7.81 20.34 -12.38
C PHE A 231 8.76 21.53 -12.59
N GLU A 232 8.83 22.46 -11.63
CA GLU A 232 9.79 23.58 -11.66
C GLU A 232 11.05 23.30 -10.85
N GLN A 233 11.16 22.11 -10.22
CA GLN A 233 12.34 21.73 -9.47
C GLN A 233 13.49 21.34 -10.42
N GLU A 234 14.73 21.65 -10.01
CA GLU A 234 15.92 21.49 -10.84
C GLU A 234 16.14 20.04 -11.26
N ASP A 235 16.05 19.08 -10.30
CA ASP A 235 16.20 17.64 -10.55
C ASP A 235 15.17 17.09 -11.53
N ILE A 236 13.94 17.57 -11.46
CA ILE A 236 12.86 17.19 -12.39
C ILE A 236 13.12 17.76 -13.78
N MET A 237 13.48 19.04 -13.86
CA MET A 237 13.79 19.69 -15.14
C MET A 237 15.00 19.08 -15.84
N GLU A 238 16.03 18.70 -15.08
CA GLU A 238 17.20 17.99 -15.63
C GLU A 238 16.80 16.63 -16.20
N THR A 239 15.99 15.85 -15.46
CA THR A 239 15.47 14.55 -15.91
C THR A 239 14.62 14.68 -17.17
N LEU A 240 13.69 15.63 -17.21
CA LEU A 240 12.85 15.88 -18.38
C LEU A 240 13.67 16.33 -19.61
N THR A 241 14.72 17.11 -19.39
CA THR A 241 15.65 17.52 -20.46
C THR A 241 16.42 16.32 -21.02
N MET A 242 16.85 15.40 -20.15
CA MET A 242 17.47 14.13 -20.54
C MET A 242 16.49 13.25 -21.33
N PHE A 243 15.23 13.14 -20.90
CA PHE A 243 14.20 12.39 -21.64
C PHE A 243 13.92 13.01 -23.00
N HIS A 244 13.89 14.34 -23.11
CA HIS A 244 13.74 15.01 -24.40
C HIS A 244 14.91 14.72 -25.34
N LYS A 245 16.15 14.71 -24.84
CA LYS A 245 17.33 14.27 -25.58
C LYS A 245 17.19 12.81 -26.03
N TRP A 246 16.83 11.91 -25.11
CA TRP A 246 16.65 10.49 -25.42
C TRP A 246 15.54 10.23 -26.44
N PHE A 247 14.45 10.98 -26.40
CA PHE A 247 13.40 10.91 -27.40
C PHE A 247 13.92 11.34 -28.78
N ASN A 248 14.59 12.47 -28.88
CA ASN A 248 15.15 12.98 -30.14
C ASN A 248 16.22 12.04 -30.72
N ASP A 249 16.97 11.37 -29.85
CA ASP A 249 18.01 10.41 -30.23
C ASP A 249 17.43 8.99 -30.49
N GLY A 250 16.14 8.76 -30.30
CA GLY A 250 15.47 7.48 -30.52
C GLY A 250 15.84 6.41 -29.49
N ILE A 251 16.25 6.80 -28.28
CA ILE A 251 16.35 5.94 -27.10
C ILE A 251 14.96 5.67 -26.54
N ILE A 252 14.11 6.69 -26.47
CA ILE A 252 12.67 6.57 -26.18
C ILE A 252 11.92 6.37 -27.50
N ASN A 253 10.89 5.53 -27.49
CA ASN A 253 10.07 5.22 -28.66
C ASN A 253 9.32 6.45 -29.19
N ALA A 254 9.21 6.56 -30.51
CA ALA A 254 8.65 7.73 -31.18
C ALA A 254 7.15 7.97 -30.91
N ASP A 255 6.42 6.93 -30.49
CA ASP A 255 5.00 6.95 -30.14
C ASP A 255 4.71 7.01 -28.63
N ALA A 256 5.71 7.27 -27.79
CA ALA A 256 5.63 7.19 -26.34
C ALA A 256 4.47 8.02 -25.73
N ALA A 257 4.20 9.21 -26.24
CA ALA A 257 3.12 10.06 -25.73
C ALA A 257 1.71 9.53 -26.00
N VAL A 258 1.55 8.64 -27.01
CA VAL A 258 0.24 8.11 -27.43
C VAL A 258 0.13 6.59 -27.28
N LEU A 259 1.21 5.92 -26.87
CA LEU A 259 1.24 4.48 -26.68
C LEU A 259 0.36 4.11 -25.50
N ALA A 260 -0.71 3.34 -25.76
CA ALA A 260 -1.63 2.91 -24.71
C ALA A 260 -1.02 1.80 -23.83
N GLU A 261 -0.42 0.79 -24.49
CA GLU A 261 0.19 -0.36 -23.82
C GLU A 261 1.61 -0.57 -24.33
N VAL A 262 2.56 -0.70 -23.42
CA VAL A 262 3.93 -1.04 -23.75
C VAL A 262 4.05 -2.50 -24.12
N PRO A 263 4.95 -2.89 -25.07
CA PRO A 263 5.17 -4.30 -25.41
C PRO A 263 5.72 -5.08 -24.22
N SER A 264 5.42 -6.37 -24.15
CA SER A 264 5.93 -7.25 -23.08
C SER A 264 7.45 -7.28 -23.07
N TYR A 265 8.11 -7.51 -24.22
CA TYR A 265 9.57 -7.43 -24.32
C TYR A 265 10.03 -5.98 -24.42
N ARG A 266 10.94 -5.62 -23.54
CA ARG A 266 11.70 -4.36 -23.52
C ARG A 266 13.10 -4.65 -22.98
N PRO A 267 14.19 -4.21 -23.64
CA PRO A 267 15.54 -4.51 -23.15
C PRO A 267 15.87 -3.78 -21.84
N PHE A 268 15.15 -2.70 -21.57
CA PHE A 268 15.25 -1.87 -20.36
C PHE A 268 13.89 -1.23 -20.06
N TYR A 269 13.54 -1.16 -18.78
CA TYR A 269 12.44 -0.35 -18.25
C TYR A 269 12.59 -0.13 -16.74
N VAL A 270 11.74 0.74 -16.18
CA VAL A 270 11.68 0.97 -14.74
C VAL A 270 10.43 0.29 -14.18
N ALA A 271 10.59 -0.40 -13.06
CA ALA A 271 9.49 -1.06 -12.34
C ALA A 271 9.61 -0.87 -10.84
N GLN A 272 8.47 -0.87 -10.15
CA GLN A 272 8.41 -0.95 -8.70
C GLN A 272 8.39 -2.41 -8.25
N GLY A 273 9.06 -2.73 -7.16
CA GLY A 273 9.02 -4.05 -6.55
C GLY A 273 10.25 -4.35 -5.70
N TRP A 274 10.79 -5.55 -5.83
CA TRP A 274 11.95 -6.05 -5.08
C TRP A 274 12.84 -6.89 -6.01
N PRO A 275 14.10 -7.20 -5.63
CA PRO A 275 15.06 -7.84 -6.54
C PRO A 275 14.59 -9.17 -7.15
N TYR A 276 13.96 -10.03 -6.34
CA TYR A 276 13.47 -11.33 -6.83
C TYR A 276 12.32 -11.21 -7.84
N ALA A 277 11.66 -10.08 -7.93
CA ALA A 277 10.65 -9.83 -8.96
C ALA A 277 11.23 -9.92 -10.39
N ALA A 278 12.54 -9.72 -10.55
CA ALA A 278 13.24 -9.98 -11.81
C ALA A 278 13.10 -11.45 -12.26
N VAL A 279 13.10 -12.38 -11.33
CA VAL A 279 13.00 -13.83 -11.58
C VAL A 279 11.54 -14.29 -11.58
N SER A 280 10.74 -13.82 -10.62
CA SER A 280 9.37 -14.31 -10.40
C SER A 280 8.32 -13.66 -11.31
N THR A 281 8.57 -12.42 -11.77
CA THR A 281 7.54 -11.62 -12.45
C THR A 281 8.06 -10.98 -13.74
N TRP A 282 9.12 -10.18 -13.67
CA TRP A 282 9.53 -9.32 -14.80
C TRP A 282 10.16 -10.13 -15.93
N GLY A 283 11.11 -11.02 -15.63
CA GLY A 283 11.72 -11.90 -16.63
C GLY A 283 10.72 -12.78 -17.36
N PRO A 284 9.84 -13.52 -16.64
CA PRO A 284 8.77 -14.30 -17.26
C PRO A 284 7.85 -13.46 -18.16
N SER A 285 7.48 -12.23 -17.74
CA SER A 285 6.64 -11.35 -18.56
C SER A 285 7.33 -10.86 -19.83
N MET A 286 8.65 -10.67 -19.79
CA MET A 286 9.49 -10.31 -20.95
C MET A 286 9.85 -11.51 -21.84
N GLY A 287 9.75 -12.73 -21.31
CA GLY A 287 10.18 -13.95 -21.98
C GLY A 287 11.71 -14.11 -22.04
N VAL A 288 12.47 -13.52 -21.11
CA VAL A 288 13.94 -13.55 -20.99
C VAL A 288 14.36 -13.69 -19.53
N ASN A 289 15.64 -13.97 -19.29
CA ASN A 289 16.22 -13.77 -17.95
C ASN A 289 16.36 -12.26 -17.69
N ALA A 290 15.85 -11.79 -16.58
CA ALA A 290 15.99 -10.39 -16.19
C ALA A 290 16.92 -10.22 -14.99
N ILE A 291 17.52 -9.03 -14.89
CA ILE A 291 18.23 -8.55 -13.70
C ILE A 291 17.65 -7.19 -13.31
N ALA A 292 17.59 -6.93 -12.01
CA ALA A 292 17.11 -5.68 -11.45
C ALA A 292 18.22 -4.97 -10.66
N VAL A 293 18.35 -3.67 -10.88
CA VAL A 293 19.27 -2.79 -10.13
C VAL A 293 18.45 -1.66 -9.53
N GLN A 294 18.59 -1.46 -8.23
CA GLN A 294 17.78 -0.45 -7.50
C GLN A 294 18.10 0.96 -8.01
N LEU A 295 17.04 1.71 -8.26
CA LEU A 295 17.07 3.13 -8.63
C LEU A 295 16.75 3.99 -7.40
N GLY A 296 17.72 4.74 -6.92
CA GLY A 296 17.54 5.65 -5.78
C GLY A 296 17.19 4.94 -4.47
N ASP A 297 16.58 5.69 -3.56
CA ASP A 297 16.18 5.20 -2.24
C ASP A 297 14.79 4.53 -2.26
N THR A 298 14.55 3.69 -1.26
CA THR A 298 13.20 3.18 -0.96
C THR A 298 12.46 4.23 -0.15
N ILE A 299 11.25 4.60 -0.57
CA ILE A 299 10.45 5.66 0.06
C ILE A 299 9.22 5.08 0.75
N LEU A 300 8.98 5.51 2.00
CA LEU A 300 7.75 5.26 2.73
C LEU A 300 6.92 6.55 2.81
N SER A 301 5.68 6.50 2.35
CA SER A 301 4.77 7.64 2.40
C SER A 301 3.34 7.19 2.68
N ASN A 302 2.43 8.14 2.94
CA ASN A 302 1.02 7.82 3.07
C ASN A 302 0.50 7.07 1.84
N VAL A 303 0.85 7.53 0.63
CA VAL A 303 0.42 6.93 -0.64
C VAL A 303 0.88 5.47 -0.75
N THR A 304 2.14 5.17 -0.37
CA THR A 304 2.68 3.81 -0.49
C THR A 304 2.00 2.84 0.47
N VAL A 305 1.76 3.25 1.71
CA VAL A 305 1.04 2.45 2.72
C VAL A 305 -0.44 2.30 2.37
N GLN A 306 -1.07 3.40 1.94
CA GLN A 306 -2.49 3.41 1.58
C GLN A 306 -2.79 2.69 0.26
N GLY A 307 -1.79 2.19 -0.45
CA GLY A 307 -1.99 1.43 -1.70
C GLY A 307 -2.90 0.21 -1.57
N SER A 308 -3.10 -0.31 -0.35
CA SER A 308 -4.04 -1.40 -0.07
C SER A 308 -4.54 -1.34 1.37
N LEU A 309 -5.83 -1.08 1.53
CA LEU A 309 -6.50 -0.87 2.80
C LEU A 309 -7.75 -1.73 2.90
N ASN A 310 -8.09 -2.18 4.10
CA ASN A 310 -9.36 -2.80 4.42
C ASN A 310 -10.04 -2.00 5.54
N SER A 311 -11.09 -1.28 5.18
CA SER A 311 -11.87 -0.42 6.08
C SER A 311 -13.12 -1.14 6.57
N ILE A 312 -13.53 -0.89 7.82
CA ILE A 312 -14.80 -1.35 8.34
C ILE A 312 -15.86 -0.29 8.01
N SER A 313 -16.96 -0.72 7.42
CA SER A 313 -18.07 0.17 7.09
C SER A 313 -18.67 0.80 8.35
N ILE A 314 -19.07 2.06 8.28
CA ILE A 314 -19.83 2.71 9.37
C ILE A 314 -21.15 1.98 9.70
N ASN A 315 -21.67 1.21 8.75
CA ASN A 315 -22.92 0.44 8.91
C ASN A 315 -22.68 -1.01 9.38
N CYS A 316 -21.42 -1.42 9.64
CA CYS A 316 -21.12 -2.73 10.17
C CYS A 316 -21.76 -2.91 11.54
N ALA A 317 -22.57 -3.97 11.70
CA ALA A 317 -23.23 -4.26 12.97
C ALA A 317 -22.29 -4.88 14.02
N HIS A 318 -21.17 -5.46 13.55
CA HIS A 318 -20.20 -6.21 14.37
C HIS A 318 -18.78 -5.79 14.03
N PRO A 319 -18.37 -4.52 14.31
CA PRO A 319 -17.01 -4.05 14.03
C PRO A 319 -15.93 -4.81 14.82
N ASP A 320 -16.26 -5.31 16.01
CA ASP A 320 -15.45 -6.22 16.81
C ASP A 320 -15.11 -7.51 16.05
N LYS A 321 -16.12 -8.16 15.47
CA LYS A 321 -15.93 -9.36 14.65
C LYS A 321 -15.22 -9.10 13.33
N ALA A 322 -15.42 -7.95 12.73
CA ALA A 322 -14.66 -7.53 11.54
C ALA A 322 -13.17 -7.36 11.87
N LEU A 323 -12.83 -6.77 13.02
CA LEU A 323 -11.45 -6.65 13.49
C LEU A 323 -10.83 -8.00 13.85
N GLU A 324 -11.56 -8.90 14.54
CA GLU A 324 -11.10 -10.26 14.83
C GLU A 324 -10.78 -11.01 13.50
N PHE A 325 -11.61 -10.85 12.47
CA PHE A 325 -11.37 -11.45 11.17
C PHE A 325 -10.15 -10.83 10.46
N LEU A 326 -10.03 -9.51 10.44
CA LEU A 326 -8.86 -8.83 9.87
C LEU A 326 -7.57 -9.19 10.64
N ASN A 327 -7.64 -9.40 11.94
CA ASN A 327 -6.53 -9.94 12.72
C ASN A 327 -6.20 -11.37 12.28
N LEU A 328 -7.20 -12.24 12.19
CA LEU A 328 -7.00 -13.66 11.84
C LEU A 328 -6.35 -13.83 10.47
N ILE A 329 -6.86 -13.13 9.43
CA ILE A 329 -6.29 -13.23 8.06
C ILE A 329 -4.84 -12.73 7.97
N ASN A 330 -4.41 -11.89 8.89
CA ASN A 330 -3.04 -11.38 8.94
C ASN A 330 -2.11 -12.19 9.87
N THR A 331 -2.65 -13.08 10.72
CA THR A 331 -1.86 -13.81 11.75
C THR A 331 -1.94 -15.34 11.63
N ASP A 332 -2.91 -15.88 10.88
CA ASP A 332 -3.06 -17.31 10.62
C ASP A 332 -2.68 -17.64 9.17
N SER A 333 -1.56 -18.36 8.97
CA SER A 333 -1.03 -18.67 7.64
C SER A 333 -2.01 -19.47 6.78
N TYR A 334 -2.77 -20.41 7.37
CA TYR A 334 -3.71 -21.21 6.58
C TYR A 334 -4.86 -20.37 6.05
N VAL A 335 -5.44 -19.50 6.88
CA VAL A 335 -6.46 -18.53 6.40
C VAL A 335 -5.87 -17.65 5.32
N ARG A 336 -4.64 -17.16 5.52
CA ARG A 336 -3.97 -16.31 4.56
C ARG A 336 -3.76 -17.02 3.21
N ASP A 337 -3.35 -18.28 3.24
CA ASP A 337 -3.13 -19.11 2.05
C ASP A 337 -4.46 -19.41 1.30
N LEU A 338 -5.56 -19.67 2.02
CA LEU A 338 -6.89 -19.83 1.42
C LEU A 338 -7.32 -18.59 0.62
N PHE A 339 -7.04 -17.39 1.12
CA PHE A 339 -7.39 -16.16 0.40
C PHE A 339 -6.41 -15.84 -0.74
N ALA A 340 -5.14 -16.17 -0.58
CA ALA A 340 -4.10 -15.84 -1.57
C ALA A 340 -4.02 -16.82 -2.74
N TYR A 341 -4.37 -18.10 -2.50
CA TYR A 341 -4.14 -19.17 -3.48
C TYR A 341 -5.41 -19.90 -3.89
N GLY A 342 -6.55 -19.70 -3.18
CA GLY A 342 -7.82 -20.35 -3.50
C GLY A 342 -8.15 -21.55 -2.62
N GLU A 343 -8.86 -22.52 -3.15
CA GLU A 343 -9.36 -23.69 -2.46
C GLU A 343 -8.25 -24.73 -2.27
N ASP A 344 -7.96 -25.09 -0.99
CA ASP A 344 -7.00 -26.14 -0.63
C ASP A 344 -7.46 -27.51 -1.19
N GLY A 345 -6.52 -28.23 -1.82
CA GLY A 345 -6.77 -29.49 -2.50
C GLY A 345 -7.35 -29.34 -3.92
N VAL A 346 -7.69 -28.14 -4.37
CA VAL A 346 -8.21 -27.84 -5.72
C VAL A 346 -7.32 -26.86 -6.47
N ASP A 347 -7.12 -25.65 -5.92
CA ASP A 347 -6.29 -24.62 -6.53
C ASP A 347 -4.82 -24.72 -6.10
N TRP A 348 -4.58 -25.28 -4.93
CA TRP A 348 -3.26 -25.49 -4.35
C TRP A 348 -3.26 -26.62 -3.31
N GLU A 349 -2.08 -27.06 -2.90
CA GLU A 349 -1.86 -27.97 -1.77
C GLU A 349 -0.49 -27.75 -1.12
N TYR A 350 -0.32 -28.19 0.14
CA TYR A 350 1.00 -28.26 0.73
C TYR A 350 1.76 -29.50 0.23
N ASN A 351 2.99 -29.31 -0.21
CA ASN A 351 3.88 -30.43 -0.53
C ASN A 351 4.50 -31.06 0.72
N GLU A 352 5.38 -32.08 0.56
CA GLU A 352 6.04 -32.76 1.66
C GLU A 352 6.94 -31.87 2.52
N GLN A 353 7.38 -30.72 2.00
CA GLN A 353 8.18 -29.71 2.68
C GLN A 353 7.32 -28.65 3.39
N GLY A 354 6.01 -28.69 3.24
CA GLY A 354 5.09 -27.69 3.76
C GLY A 354 5.04 -26.40 2.92
N LEU A 355 5.55 -26.44 1.70
CA LEU A 355 5.49 -25.35 0.74
C LEU A 355 4.25 -25.46 -0.16
N ILE A 356 3.82 -24.37 -0.75
CA ILE A 356 2.69 -24.34 -1.68
C ILE A 356 3.06 -24.98 -3.02
N THR A 357 2.20 -25.86 -3.51
CA THR A 357 2.15 -26.30 -4.90
C THR A 357 0.87 -25.79 -5.52
N ARG A 358 0.97 -24.85 -6.47
CA ARG A 358 -0.20 -24.25 -7.13
C ARG A 358 -0.65 -25.09 -8.33
N HIS A 359 -1.95 -25.40 -8.36
CA HIS A 359 -2.63 -26.03 -9.48
C HIS A 359 -3.35 -24.99 -10.34
N ASN A 360 -3.77 -23.87 -9.73
CA ASN A 360 -4.36 -22.71 -10.40
C ASN A 360 -3.48 -21.46 -10.20
N PRO A 361 -2.54 -21.17 -11.11
CA PRO A 361 -1.68 -19.99 -10.99
C PRO A 361 -2.42 -18.65 -11.25
N ALA A 362 -3.64 -18.72 -11.81
CA ALA A 362 -4.43 -17.54 -12.18
C ALA A 362 -5.60 -17.32 -11.19
N TRP A 363 -5.32 -17.40 -9.86
CA TRP A 363 -6.32 -17.09 -8.85
C TRP A 363 -6.85 -15.66 -8.99
N ASP A 364 -8.16 -15.47 -8.89
CA ASP A 364 -8.85 -14.23 -9.27
C ASP A 364 -8.70 -13.10 -8.25
N ILE A 365 -8.36 -13.42 -6.99
CA ILE A 365 -8.26 -12.45 -5.91
C ILE A 365 -6.77 -12.16 -5.63
N PRO A 366 -6.25 -10.96 -5.96
CA PRO A 366 -4.85 -10.63 -5.72
C PRO A 366 -4.52 -10.64 -4.23
N ALA A 367 -3.44 -11.34 -3.84
CA ALA A 367 -3.05 -11.48 -2.44
C ALA A 367 -2.87 -10.14 -1.71
N TYR A 368 -2.39 -9.10 -2.38
CA TYR A 368 -2.12 -7.81 -1.76
C TYR A 368 -3.37 -7.03 -1.31
N THR A 369 -4.57 -7.38 -1.83
CA THR A 369 -5.82 -6.70 -1.46
C THR A 369 -6.41 -7.17 -0.13
N GLN A 370 -5.88 -8.24 0.46
CA GLN A 370 -6.53 -8.93 1.58
C GLN A 370 -5.75 -8.82 2.90
N GLY A 371 -4.43 -8.76 2.86
CA GLY A 371 -3.62 -8.75 4.07
C GLY A 371 -2.12 -8.90 3.79
N THR A 372 -1.38 -9.23 4.84
CA THR A 372 0.09 -9.25 4.82
C THR A 372 0.68 -10.27 3.85
N PHE A 373 1.88 -9.95 3.31
CA PHE A 373 2.71 -10.93 2.60
C PHE A 373 3.55 -11.80 3.53
N PHE A 374 3.81 -11.32 4.75
CA PHE A 374 4.75 -11.95 5.68
C PHE A 374 4.19 -13.18 6.40
N ASN A 375 2.92 -13.49 6.18
CA ASN A 375 2.27 -14.69 6.71
C ASN A 375 1.86 -15.67 5.60
N LEU A 376 2.27 -15.43 4.34
CA LEU A 376 2.03 -16.32 3.22
C LEU A 376 3.02 -17.48 3.21
N THR A 377 2.52 -18.70 3.06
CA THR A 377 3.37 -19.86 2.77
C THR A 377 3.93 -19.74 1.36
N GLN A 378 5.22 -19.99 1.19
CA GLN A 378 5.92 -19.80 -0.07
C GLN A 378 5.83 -21.03 -0.97
N GLU A 379 6.02 -20.83 -2.29
CA GLU A 379 6.13 -21.90 -3.30
C GLU A 379 7.55 -22.52 -3.34
N THR A 380 8.53 -21.85 -2.77
CA THR A 380 9.94 -22.27 -2.72
C THR A 380 10.49 -22.10 -1.32
N GLU A 381 11.66 -22.70 -1.05
CA GLU A 381 12.38 -22.50 0.22
C GLU A 381 12.86 -21.05 0.42
N TYR A 382 12.99 -20.28 -0.67
CA TYR A 382 13.37 -18.87 -0.60
C TYR A 382 12.15 -18.01 -0.32
N ASN A 383 12.11 -17.43 0.88
CA ASN A 383 11.04 -16.49 1.26
C ASN A 383 11.40 -15.07 0.83
N GLN A 384 11.04 -14.71 -0.40
CA GLN A 384 11.30 -13.40 -0.99
C GLN A 384 10.73 -12.23 -0.15
N TYR A 385 9.65 -12.45 0.57
CA TYR A 385 9.03 -11.40 1.37
C TYR A 385 9.84 -11.09 2.62
N GLU A 386 10.32 -12.11 3.34
CA GLU A 386 11.17 -11.92 4.51
C GLU A 386 12.60 -11.50 4.15
N GLU A 387 13.16 -12.05 3.05
CA GLU A 387 14.55 -11.82 2.68
C GLU A 387 14.78 -10.50 1.94
N GLU A 388 13.76 -9.99 1.22
CA GLU A 388 13.92 -8.81 0.38
C GLU A 388 12.91 -7.71 0.71
N VAL A 389 11.59 -8.03 0.80
CA VAL A 389 10.55 -7.00 0.98
C VAL A 389 10.59 -6.40 2.39
N ARG A 390 10.75 -7.22 3.44
CA ARG A 390 10.86 -6.72 4.81
C ARG A 390 12.05 -5.78 4.99
N PRO A 391 13.28 -6.12 4.55
CA PRO A 391 14.40 -5.18 4.63
C PRO A 391 14.19 -3.88 3.85
N LEU A 392 13.49 -3.91 2.71
CA LEU A 392 13.13 -2.68 1.99
C LEU A 392 12.18 -1.81 2.80
N ASN A 393 11.15 -2.41 3.40
CA ASN A 393 10.23 -1.68 4.27
C ASN A 393 10.94 -1.11 5.51
N ASP A 394 11.78 -1.92 6.18
CA ASP A 394 12.44 -1.56 7.43
C ASP A 394 13.51 -0.47 7.26
N ASN A 395 14.09 -0.35 6.05
CA ASN A 395 15.12 0.66 5.73
C ASN A 395 14.59 1.77 4.81
N ALA A 396 13.29 1.85 4.59
CA ALA A 396 12.71 2.90 3.77
C ALA A 396 12.90 4.29 4.40
N VAL A 397 13.15 5.29 3.57
CA VAL A 397 13.18 6.69 3.98
C VAL A 397 11.74 7.17 4.18
N PRO A 398 11.31 7.49 5.40
CA PRO A 398 9.97 7.99 5.62
C PRO A 398 9.85 9.42 5.07
N SER A 399 8.76 9.67 4.36
CA SER A 399 8.40 11.03 3.95
C SER A 399 8.20 11.91 5.20
N VAL A 400 8.73 13.12 5.18
CA VAL A 400 8.47 14.14 6.23
C VAL A 400 6.98 14.49 6.35
N MET A 401 6.16 14.03 5.39
CA MET A 401 4.70 14.19 5.35
C MET A 401 3.94 12.96 5.86
N LEU A 402 4.64 11.95 6.40
CA LEU A 402 3.99 10.75 6.92
C LEU A 402 3.02 11.11 8.06
N GLY A 403 1.76 10.66 7.96
CA GLY A 403 0.69 11.02 8.90
C GLY A 403 -0.01 12.35 8.62
N PHE A 404 0.45 13.14 7.65
CA PHE A 404 -0.24 14.37 7.24
C PHE A 404 -1.42 14.06 6.30
N PHE A 405 -2.55 14.72 6.56
CA PHE A 405 -3.73 14.65 5.71
C PHE A 405 -4.04 16.02 5.10
N PHE A 406 -4.03 16.11 3.76
CA PHE A 406 -4.42 17.32 3.06
C PHE A 406 -5.94 17.37 2.84
N ASP A 407 -6.66 18.22 3.57
CA ASP A 407 -8.09 18.49 3.31
C ASP A 407 -8.25 19.46 2.12
N THR A 408 -8.66 18.92 1.00
CA THR A 408 -8.80 19.67 -0.26
C THR A 408 -10.11 20.44 -0.37
N THR A 409 -10.98 20.45 0.67
CA THR A 409 -12.34 21.02 0.63
C THR A 409 -12.37 22.46 0.15
N ASN A 410 -11.41 23.28 0.58
CA ASN A 410 -11.36 24.70 0.25
C ASN A 410 -10.86 25.00 -1.17
N VAL A 411 -10.24 24.02 -1.83
CA VAL A 411 -9.57 24.19 -3.14
C VAL A 411 -9.98 23.13 -4.17
N GLN A 412 -11.12 22.47 -3.99
CA GLN A 412 -11.57 21.37 -4.84
C GLN A 412 -11.72 21.76 -6.31
N ASP A 413 -12.29 22.92 -6.60
CA ASP A 413 -12.52 23.38 -7.98
C ASP A 413 -11.20 23.71 -8.68
N GLN A 414 -10.27 24.35 -7.97
CA GLN A 414 -8.91 24.65 -8.45
C GLN A 414 -8.14 23.36 -8.69
N LEU A 415 -8.20 22.42 -7.73
CA LEU A 415 -7.52 21.14 -7.83
C LEU A 415 -8.02 20.33 -9.03
N ALA A 416 -9.34 20.21 -9.20
CA ALA A 416 -9.92 19.52 -10.37
C ALA A 416 -9.46 20.14 -11.69
N SER A 417 -9.43 21.48 -11.78
CA SER A 417 -8.99 22.20 -12.97
C SER A 417 -7.49 21.98 -13.24
N CYS A 418 -6.66 21.99 -12.20
CA CYS A 418 -5.22 21.73 -12.33
C CYS A 418 -4.92 20.27 -12.73
N ILE A 419 -5.66 19.30 -12.18
CA ILE A 419 -5.56 17.88 -12.58
C ILE A 419 -5.92 17.70 -14.05
N GLU A 420 -6.94 18.39 -14.56
CA GLU A 420 -7.31 18.33 -15.98
C GLU A 420 -6.21 18.93 -16.88
N ILE A 421 -5.61 20.04 -16.46
CA ILE A 421 -4.46 20.63 -17.16
C ILE A 421 -3.27 19.65 -17.15
N TYR A 422 -2.88 19.13 -16.01
CA TYR A 422 -1.82 18.13 -15.88
C TYR A 422 -2.04 16.94 -16.83
N ASN A 423 -3.25 16.38 -16.85
CA ASN A 423 -3.58 15.24 -17.71
C ASN A 423 -3.47 15.53 -19.20
N ARG A 424 -3.62 16.78 -19.63
CA ARG A 424 -3.39 17.16 -21.04
C ARG A 424 -1.91 17.18 -21.42
N TYR A 425 -1.03 17.54 -20.48
CA TYR A 425 0.41 17.72 -20.74
C TYR A 425 1.26 16.51 -20.39
N LYS A 426 0.84 15.70 -19.38
CA LYS A 426 1.69 14.71 -18.73
C LYS A 426 2.35 13.72 -19.69
N ASN A 427 1.62 13.23 -20.69
CA ASN A 427 2.15 12.22 -21.60
C ASN A 427 3.31 12.78 -22.45
N GLU A 428 3.16 13.97 -22.96
CA GLU A 428 4.19 14.61 -23.79
C GLU A 428 5.40 15.06 -22.95
N VAL A 429 5.15 15.58 -21.75
CA VAL A 429 6.20 16.05 -20.84
C VAL A 429 7.00 14.87 -20.28
N LEU A 430 6.33 13.86 -19.72
CA LEU A 430 6.98 12.72 -19.07
C LEU A 430 7.68 11.76 -20.04
N THR A 431 7.37 11.82 -21.33
CA THR A 431 8.06 11.01 -22.35
C THR A 431 9.16 11.77 -23.12
N GLY A 432 9.34 13.06 -22.80
CA GLY A 432 10.30 13.92 -23.49
C GLY A 432 9.90 14.25 -24.94
N THR A 433 8.66 13.94 -25.37
CA THR A 433 8.15 14.21 -26.72
C THR A 433 8.14 15.72 -27.03
N THR A 434 7.91 16.55 -26.00
CA THR A 434 8.00 18.01 -26.09
C THR A 434 9.23 18.53 -25.35
N ASP A 435 9.76 19.68 -25.79
CA ASP A 435 10.85 20.37 -25.09
C ASP A 435 10.35 20.89 -23.73
N PRO A 436 10.90 20.39 -22.59
CA PRO A 436 10.46 20.80 -21.27
C PRO A 436 10.70 22.28 -20.98
N ALA A 437 11.71 22.91 -21.60
CA ALA A 437 11.95 24.34 -21.45
C ALA A 437 10.79 25.21 -22.00
N THR A 438 9.93 24.64 -22.83
CA THR A 438 8.72 25.29 -23.37
C THR A 438 7.45 24.75 -22.76
N SER A 439 7.29 23.42 -22.69
CA SER A 439 6.02 22.78 -22.27
C SER A 439 5.75 22.92 -20.78
N VAL A 440 6.78 22.83 -19.94
CA VAL A 440 6.61 22.97 -18.48
C VAL A 440 6.17 24.38 -18.08
N PRO A 441 6.84 25.48 -18.52
CA PRO A 441 6.37 26.83 -18.23
C PRO A 441 4.94 27.08 -18.72
N GLN A 442 4.57 26.58 -19.92
CA GLN A 442 3.20 26.72 -20.43
C GLN A 442 2.18 25.97 -19.56
N MET A 443 2.46 24.73 -19.18
CA MET A 443 1.61 23.94 -18.26
C MET A 443 1.43 24.66 -16.92
N MET A 444 2.52 25.16 -16.33
CA MET A 444 2.48 25.83 -15.03
C MET A 444 1.79 27.19 -15.10
N GLU A 445 1.91 27.92 -16.20
CA GLU A 445 1.15 29.17 -16.43
C GLU A 445 -0.37 28.90 -16.45
N GLU A 446 -0.81 27.87 -17.18
CA GLU A 446 -2.21 27.46 -17.22
C GLU A 446 -2.70 27.01 -15.83
N MET A 447 -1.90 26.23 -15.09
CA MET A 447 -2.24 25.80 -13.72
C MET A 447 -2.37 26.99 -12.77
N ARG A 448 -1.44 27.96 -12.81
CA ARG A 448 -1.53 29.18 -11.99
C ARG A 448 -2.78 29.99 -12.33
N ALA A 449 -3.12 30.09 -13.60
CA ALA A 449 -4.37 30.73 -14.01
C ALA A 449 -5.62 29.99 -13.52
N ALA A 450 -5.52 28.69 -13.23
CA ALA A 450 -6.58 27.84 -12.68
C ALA A 450 -6.59 27.78 -11.13
N GLY A 451 -5.65 28.49 -10.44
CA GLY A 451 -5.61 28.58 -8.99
C GLY A 451 -4.56 27.67 -8.32
N PHE A 452 -3.50 27.26 -9.02
CA PHE A 452 -2.44 26.42 -8.44
C PHE A 452 -1.78 27.06 -7.21
N ASP A 453 -1.51 28.36 -7.25
CA ASP A 453 -0.90 29.07 -6.11
C ASP A 453 -1.82 29.11 -4.88
N GLU A 454 -3.14 29.06 -5.08
CA GLU A 454 -4.13 28.94 -4.00
C GLU A 454 -4.06 27.55 -3.35
N ILE A 455 -3.89 26.49 -4.16
CA ILE A 455 -3.70 25.12 -3.65
C ILE A 455 -2.42 25.02 -2.84
N VAL A 456 -1.30 25.59 -3.33
CA VAL A 456 -0.02 25.63 -2.62
C VAL A 456 -0.17 26.34 -1.27
N ALA A 457 -0.82 27.51 -1.23
CA ALA A 457 -1.02 28.28 -0.02
C ALA A 457 -1.89 27.57 1.03
N GLU A 458 -2.97 26.90 0.56
CA GLU A 458 -3.85 26.10 1.42
C GLU A 458 -3.11 24.89 2.00
N ALA A 459 -2.38 24.13 1.18
CA ALA A 459 -1.60 22.99 1.61
C ALA A 459 -0.55 23.42 2.64
N GLN A 460 0.22 24.51 2.39
CA GLN A 460 1.22 25.00 3.34
C GLN A 460 0.60 25.43 4.65
N THR A 461 -0.57 26.11 4.60
CA THR A 461 -1.27 26.53 5.83
C THR A 461 -1.67 25.33 6.70
N GLN A 462 -2.13 24.24 6.09
CA GLN A 462 -2.51 23.03 6.80
C GLN A 462 -1.28 22.29 7.33
N ILE A 463 -0.17 22.24 6.58
CA ILE A 463 1.10 21.67 7.04
C ILE A 463 1.62 22.41 8.27
N ASP A 464 1.67 23.74 8.21
CA ASP A 464 2.15 24.56 9.32
C ASP A 464 1.33 24.31 10.60
N ALA A 465 0.00 24.23 10.46
CA ALA A 465 -0.90 23.92 11.57
C ALA A 465 -0.69 22.49 12.11
N TRP A 466 -0.49 21.51 11.24
CA TRP A 466 -0.23 20.14 11.63
C TRP A 466 1.11 19.98 12.37
N VAL A 467 2.15 20.66 11.93
CA VAL A 467 3.47 20.69 12.61
C VAL A 467 3.35 21.29 14.02
N GLU A 468 2.59 22.37 14.20
CA GLU A 468 2.35 22.95 15.51
C GLU A 468 1.61 22.01 16.46
N LEU A 469 0.63 21.25 15.96
CA LEU A 469 -0.14 20.28 16.74
C LEU A 469 0.73 19.09 17.17
N THR A 470 1.46 18.48 16.24
CA THR A 470 2.32 17.32 16.53
C THR A 470 3.49 17.66 17.46
N ALA A 471 4.04 18.87 17.38
CA ALA A 471 5.08 19.32 18.29
C ALA A 471 4.56 19.49 19.74
N THR A 472 3.28 19.82 19.93
CA THR A 472 2.65 19.94 21.26
C THR A 472 2.35 18.58 21.88
N ASP A 473 1.96 17.58 21.07
CA ASP A 473 1.67 16.23 21.54
C ASP A 473 2.96 15.49 21.96
N THR A 474 4.04 15.62 21.20
CA THR A 474 5.36 15.04 21.57
C THR A 474 5.92 15.65 22.87
N ALA A 475 5.69 16.94 23.12
CA ALA A 475 6.12 17.60 24.35
C ALA A 475 5.27 17.20 25.59
N ALA A 476 4.06 16.66 25.38
CA ALA A 476 3.19 16.17 26.46
C ALA A 476 3.49 14.71 26.86
N GLU A 477 4.12 13.93 25.97
CA GLU A 477 4.49 12.52 26.21
C GLU A 477 5.89 12.33 26.80
N GLU A 478 6.77 13.35 26.84
CA GLU A 478 8.03 13.24 27.57
C GLU A 478 7.75 13.15 29.09
N PRO A 479 8.04 12.00 29.76
CA PRO A 479 7.88 11.90 31.20
C PRO A 479 8.84 12.87 31.86
N ALA A 480 8.32 13.73 32.77
CA ALA A 480 9.12 14.65 33.57
C ALA A 480 10.30 13.88 34.16
N ALA A 481 11.50 14.23 33.78
CA ALA A 481 12.73 13.65 34.30
C ALA A 481 12.66 13.66 35.83
N GLU A 482 12.71 12.48 36.47
CA GLU A 482 12.80 12.31 37.90
C GLU A 482 13.98 13.21 38.40
N ALA A 483 13.64 14.19 39.22
CA ALA A 483 14.63 14.99 39.87
C ALA A 483 15.47 14.10 40.81
N GLU A 484 16.72 13.87 40.49
CA GLU A 484 17.68 13.21 41.35
C GLU A 484 17.66 13.88 42.73
N GLU A 485 17.23 13.17 43.78
CA GLU A 485 17.45 13.58 45.17
C GLU A 485 18.97 13.67 45.44
N PRO A 486 19.46 14.72 46.06
CA PRO A 486 20.87 14.81 46.41
C PRO A 486 21.23 13.76 47.45
N ALA A 487 22.24 12.93 47.14
CA ALA A 487 22.79 11.92 48.02
C ALA A 487 23.20 12.51 49.36
N ALA A 488 22.66 11.95 50.45
CA ALA A 488 23.04 12.26 51.80
C ALA A 488 24.50 11.84 52.06
N GLU A 489 25.37 12.77 52.42
CA GLU A 489 26.71 12.54 52.94
C GLU A 489 26.60 11.68 54.23
N THR A 490 27.12 10.47 54.20
CA THR A 490 27.37 9.65 55.38
C THR A 490 28.74 10.02 55.96
N GLU A 491 28.73 10.70 57.12
CA GLU A 491 29.91 10.88 57.95
C GLU A 491 30.39 9.53 58.50
N GLU A 492 31.65 9.22 58.28
CA GLU A 492 32.36 8.06 58.86
C GLU A 492 32.77 8.45 60.31
N PRO A 493 32.53 7.61 61.32
CA PRO A 493 33.07 7.87 62.67
C PRO A 493 34.48 7.32 62.79
N ALA A 494 35.40 8.21 63.26
CA ALA A 494 36.77 7.87 63.57
C ALA A 494 36.85 6.83 64.68
N ALA A 495 37.69 5.82 64.50
CA ALA A 495 38.06 4.83 65.49
C ALA A 495 39.34 5.22 66.24
N GLU A 496 39.26 5.14 67.59
CA GLU A 496 40.40 4.86 68.42
C GLU A 496 40.84 3.40 68.38
#